data_3920d6b77980b9941e7c71856162e103
#
_entry.id   3920d6b77980b9941e7c71856162e103
#
_cell.length_a   1.000
_cell.length_b   1.000
_cell.length_c   1.000
_cell.angle_alpha   90.00
_cell.angle_beta   90.00
_cell.angle_gamma   90.00
#
_symmetry.space_group_name_H-M   'P 1'
#
loop_
_entity.id
_entity.type
_entity.pdbx_description
1 polymer ?
#
loop_
_entity_poly.entity_id
_entity_poly.type
_entity_poly.pdbx_seq_one_letter_code
_entity_poly.pdbx_strand_id
1 'polypeptide(L)'
;MIIDEAHNVMDAITSIHSITISLSQLKRSRAQLGVYLQKFRNRLKGKNRVYVTQVVRLLDSLAAYLQNKEANTKQGECIVKTADLLVGKGVDQINLYKLMHYLEESKLARKVEGYIIDAEEREKKEVSVGLRQPDGKKTEPSVPVLTHVQGFLATLTDPAPEGRFFFERSEDDKDVRLKYRLLDPTHHFQEIVEDARAVILAGGTMSPVSLYSKLRFSCYGTHHDRQMSDYVNRLFSYLPSERLTTLSCGHVIPAGNLVAWPVMKGPSGIEYDFTFDQRKSSTMVDELGIGLLSMCHVIPDGVVVFFPSYAYLDQVVQRWQMRTGTSKCIWDRLGEKKAVFRESKENASVEDTLQQYSSAIDKGKGGLLLSVVGGKMSEGINFSDRLGRAVIVVGLPYPNIHSSEWKAKIEHVEKSTADRGGSPSESKAAGRDLYENSCMRAVNQSIGRAIRHQNDYASILLLDRRYDTERIKRKLPGWIRQGLVQDAARQPFTEMVGSLTAFFRAKEAT
;
A
#
# COMPACT_ATOMS: atom_id res chain seq x y z
N MET A 1 -0.98 9.31 -24.88
CA MET A 1 -0.32 9.02 -23.58
C MET A 1 -0.17 7.51 -23.45
N ILE A 2 0.98 7.03 -22.99
CA ILE A 2 1.23 5.60 -22.68
C ILE A 2 1.67 5.53 -21.23
N ILE A 3 1.01 4.67 -20.44
CA ILE A 3 1.32 4.47 -19.02
C ILE A 3 1.65 3.00 -18.84
N ASP A 4 2.91 2.72 -18.50
CA ASP A 4 3.38 1.39 -18.13
C ASP A 4 3.18 1.17 -16.62
N GLU A 5 3.08 -0.10 -16.21
CA GLU A 5 2.71 -0.49 -14.84
C GLU A 5 1.47 0.26 -14.33
N ALA A 6 0.49 0.39 -15.21
CA ALA A 6 -0.69 1.25 -15.02
C ALA A 6 -1.56 0.82 -13.83
N HIS A 7 -1.33 -0.35 -13.25
CA HIS A 7 -1.99 -0.79 -12.02
C HIS A 7 -1.74 0.16 -10.82
N ASN A 8 -0.72 1.01 -10.88
CA ASN A 8 -0.39 1.99 -9.84
C ASN A 8 -1.02 3.38 -10.09
N VAL A 9 -1.62 3.62 -11.24
CA VAL A 9 -2.09 4.96 -11.63
C VAL A 9 -3.13 5.54 -10.66
N MET A 10 -4.09 4.73 -10.21
CA MET A 10 -5.10 5.18 -9.25
C MET A 10 -4.48 5.57 -7.91
N ASP A 11 -3.55 4.76 -7.42
CA ASP A 11 -2.88 5.02 -6.15
C ASP A 11 -1.94 6.22 -6.26
N ALA A 12 -1.27 6.41 -7.40
CA ALA A 12 -0.45 7.58 -7.69
C ALA A 12 -1.28 8.88 -7.70
N ILE A 13 -2.41 8.92 -8.42
CA ILE A 13 -3.29 10.09 -8.44
C ILE A 13 -3.88 10.35 -7.05
N THR A 14 -4.34 9.31 -6.37
CA THR A 14 -4.83 9.42 -5.00
C THR A 14 -3.77 10.01 -4.08
N SER A 15 -2.52 9.58 -4.21
CA SER A 15 -1.40 10.07 -3.40
C SER A 15 -1.07 11.54 -3.69
N ILE A 16 -1.06 11.95 -4.97
CA ILE A 16 -0.80 13.34 -5.39
C ILE A 16 -1.85 14.29 -4.81
N HIS A 17 -3.13 13.90 -4.82
CA HIS A 17 -4.24 14.69 -4.32
C HIS A 17 -4.54 14.48 -2.82
N SER A 18 -3.68 13.74 -2.12
CA SER A 18 -3.79 13.52 -0.68
C SER A 18 -2.70 14.26 0.06
N ILE A 19 -3.01 14.80 1.22
CA ILE A 19 -2.06 15.53 2.04
C ILE A 19 -2.26 15.22 3.52
N THR A 20 -1.17 15.19 4.26
CA THR A 20 -1.17 14.89 5.70
C THR A 20 -0.43 15.97 6.44
N ILE A 21 -1.01 16.50 7.52
CA ILE A 21 -0.39 17.50 8.37
C ILE A 21 -0.37 17.02 9.82
N SER A 22 0.73 17.26 10.53
CA SER A 22 0.86 16.89 11.94
C SER A 22 0.72 18.09 12.86
N LEU A 23 0.42 17.82 14.15
CA LEU A 23 0.34 18.86 15.17
C LEU A 23 1.69 19.59 15.35
N SER A 24 2.79 18.87 15.27
CA SER A 24 4.14 19.45 15.34
C SER A 24 4.41 20.39 14.16
N GLN A 25 4.00 20.03 12.93
CA GLN A 25 4.10 20.86 11.75
C GLN A 25 3.26 22.14 11.88
N LEU A 26 2.03 22.06 12.40
CA LEU A 26 1.18 23.23 12.65
C LEU A 26 1.81 24.19 13.67
N LYS A 27 2.29 23.66 14.80
CA LYS A 27 2.97 24.44 15.82
C LYS A 27 4.24 25.13 15.28
N ARG A 28 5.03 24.41 14.51
CA ARG A 28 6.26 24.94 13.89
C ARG A 28 5.95 26.04 12.88
N SER A 29 4.98 25.82 11.97
CA SER A 29 4.53 26.85 11.02
C SER A 29 4.02 28.09 11.72
N ARG A 30 3.29 27.91 12.82
CA ARG A 30 2.78 29.01 13.65
C ARG A 30 3.92 29.81 14.29
N ALA A 31 4.96 29.14 14.80
CA ALA A 31 6.13 29.78 15.37
C ALA A 31 6.92 30.55 14.32
N GLN A 32 7.20 29.93 13.15
CA GLN A 32 7.88 30.55 12.04
C GLN A 32 7.18 31.81 11.54
N LEU A 33 5.84 31.73 11.39
CA LEU A 33 5.03 32.87 11.00
C LEU A 33 5.05 33.97 12.07
N GLY A 34 5.11 33.62 13.37
CA GLY A 34 5.25 34.55 14.49
C GLY A 34 6.55 35.34 14.42
N VAL A 35 7.69 34.69 14.19
CA VAL A 35 9.00 35.34 14.02
C VAL A 35 8.98 36.31 12.83
N TYR A 36 8.44 35.88 11.69
CA TYR A 36 8.28 36.71 10.50
C TYR A 36 7.42 37.96 10.77
N LEU A 37 6.26 37.77 11.42
CA LEU A 37 5.36 38.85 11.78
C LEU A 37 6.01 39.90 12.71
N GLN A 38 6.78 39.43 13.70
CA GLN A 38 7.50 40.32 14.62
C GLN A 38 8.52 41.18 13.88
N LYS A 39 9.30 40.58 12.99
CA LYS A 39 10.34 41.25 12.22
C LYS A 39 9.79 42.28 11.23
N PHE A 40 8.70 41.94 10.56
CA PHE A 40 8.10 42.76 9.51
C PHE A 40 6.87 43.54 9.96
N ARG A 41 6.64 43.67 11.29
CA ARG A 41 5.45 44.33 11.89
C ARG A 41 5.15 45.72 11.28
N ASN A 42 6.18 46.52 11.04
CA ASN A 42 6.06 47.88 10.53
C ASN A 42 5.93 47.96 8.99
N ARG A 43 6.25 46.88 8.27
CA ARG A 43 6.13 46.78 6.80
C ARG A 43 4.82 46.15 6.34
N LEU A 44 4.22 45.31 7.17
CA LEU A 44 2.94 44.64 6.88
C LEU A 44 1.79 45.60 7.22
N LYS A 45 1.26 46.30 6.22
CA LYS A 45 0.15 47.25 6.36
C LYS A 45 -1.11 46.77 5.66
N GLY A 46 -2.27 47.25 6.13
CA GLY A 46 -3.56 47.08 5.47
C GLY A 46 -3.98 45.64 5.27
N LYS A 47 -4.38 45.27 4.04
CA LYS A 47 -4.91 43.97 3.68
C LYS A 47 -3.97 42.80 4.01
N ASN A 48 -2.66 43.00 3.82
CA ASN A 48 -1.66 41.93 4.07
C ASN A 48 -1.66 41.52 5.56
N ARG A 49 -1.77 42.46 6.47
CA ARG A 49 -1.83 42.16 7.91
C ARG A 49 -3.08 41.39 8.26
N VAL A 50 -4.20 41.71 7.64
CA VAL A 50 -5.49 40.99 7.87
C VAL A 50 -5.36 39.54 7.44
N TYR A 51 -4.87 39.29 6.20
CA TYR A 51 -4.74 37.91 5.69
C TYR A 51 -3.74 37.08 6.51
N VAL A 52 -2.58 37.62 6.86
CA VAL A 52 -1.62 36.91 7.69
C VAL A 52 -2.21 36.58 9.07
N THR A 53 -3.02 37.49 9.66
CA THR A 53 -3.71 37.22 10.92
C THR A 53 -4.77 36.12 10.75
N GLN A 54 -5.45 36.05 9.61
CA GLN A 54 -6.40 34.97 9.29
C GLN A 54 -5.68 33.61 9.18
N VAL A 55 -4.49 33.57 8.55
CA VAL A 55 -3.66 32.33 8.52
C VAL A 55 -3.32 31.89 9.93
N VAL A 56 -2.87 32.81 10.78
CA VAL A 56 -2.55 32.52 12.19
C VAL A 56 -3.73 31.92 12.92
N ARG A 57 -4.92 32.54 12.81
CA ARG A 57 -6.14 32.04 13.46
C ARG A 57 -6.51 30.64 12.98
N LEU A 58 -6.35 30.36 11.71
CA LEU A 58 -6.64 29.06 11.10
C LEU A 58 -5.66 28.00 11.63
N LEU A 59 -4.36 28.30 11.69
CA LEU A 59 -3.35 27.41 12.28
C LEU A 59 -3.62 27.13 13.76
N ASP A 60 -3.97 28.17 14.53
CA ASP A 60 -4.28 28.04 15.96
C ASP A 60 -5.57 27.21 16.16
N SER A 61 -6.58 27.32 15.27
CA SER A 61 -7.80 26.53 15.32
C SER A 61 -7.54 25.05 15.02
N LEU A 62 -6.81 24.75 13.94
CA LEU A 62 -6.45 23.37 13.57
C LEU A 62 -5.58 22.71 14.66
N ALA A 63 -4.62 23.43 15.21
CA ALA A 63 -3.80 22.93 16.30
C ALA A 63 -4.63 22.64 17.56
N ALA A 64 -5.56 23.51 17.92
CA ALA A 64 -6.47 23.30 19.06
C ALA A 64 -7.39 22.10 18.82
N TYR A 65 -7.91 21.92 17.60
CA TYR A 65 -8.70 20.75 17.22
C TYR A 65 -7.91 19.45 17.43
N LEU A 66 -6.68 19.38 16.91
CA LEU A 66 -5.83 18.20 17.06
C LEU A 66 -5.47 17.93 18.53
N GLN A 67 -5.17 18.95 19.32
CA GLN A 67 -4.88 18.81 20.77
C GLN A 67 -6.10 18.28 21.54
N ASN A 68 -7.29 18.77 21.25
CA ASN A 68 -8.52 18.29 21.89
C ASN A 68 -8.82 16.82 21.50
N LYS A 69 -8.58 16.45 20.25
CA LYS A 69 -8.73 15.07 19.79
C LYS A 69 -7.65 14.16 20.40
N GLU A 70 -6.42 14.63 20.52
CA GLU A 70 -5.33 13.90 21.18
C GLU A 70 -5.68 13.57 22.63
N ALA A 71 -6.25 14.52 23.38
CA ALA A 71 -6.63 14.33 24.78
C ALA A 71 -7.77 13.31 24.94
N ASN A 72 -8.71 13.25 23.96
CA ASN A 72 -9.92 12.44 24.05
C ASN A 72 -9.82 11.08 23.34
N THR A 73 -8.78 10.84 22.52
CA THR A 73 -8.63 9.62 21.74
C THR A 73 -7.32 8.93 22.13
N LYS A 74 -7.43 7.74 22.72
CA LYS A 74 -6.23 7.00 23.16
C LYS A 74 -5.43 6.49 21.94
N GLN A 75 -6.10 5.98 20.91
CA GLN A 75 -5.50 5.42 19.70
C GLN A 75 -6.51 5.30 18.59
N GLY A 76 -6.06 5.31 17.31
CA GLY A 76 -6.89 4.99 16.17
C GLY A 76 -7.03 6.12 15.15
N GLU A 77 -7.88 5.85 14.19
CA GLU A 77 -8.22 6.72 13.07
C GLU A 77 -9.73 6.99 13.09
N CYS A 78 -10.15 8.22 12.82
CA CYS A 78 -11.56 8.55 12.67
C CYS A 78 -11.79 9.57 11.56
N ILE A 79 -12.97 9.51 10.93
CA ILE A 79 -13.41 10.47 9.93
C ILE A 79 -13.73 11.80 10.60
N VAL A 80 -13.31 12.89 9.97
CA VAL A 80 -13.52 14.27 10.45
C VAL A 80 -14.35 15.01 9.41
N LYS A 81 -15.38 15.72 9.86
CA LYS A 81 -16.17 16.61 9.00
C LYS A 81 -15.40 17.92 8.79
N THR A 82 -15.39 18.45 7.58
CA THR A 82 -14.76 19.73 7.25
C THR A 82 -15.28 20.86 8.14
N ALA A 83 -16.59 20.85 8.44
CA ALA A 83 -17.20 21.82 9.34
C ALA A 83 -16.57 21.83 10.74
N ASP A 84 -16.18 20.66 11.29
CA ASP A 84 -15.58 20.55 12.63
C ASP A 84 -14.18 21.16 12.70
N LEU A 85 -13.47 21.24 11.56
CA LEU A 85 -12.13 21.83 11.43
C LEU A 85 -12.16 23.36 11.41
N LEU A 86 -13.28 23.93 11.00
CA LEU A 86 -13.46 25.37 10.80
C LEU A 86 -14.29 26.03 11.91
N VAL A 87 -14.47 25.36 13.04
CA VAL A 87 -15.25 25.87 14.17
C VAL A 87 -14.36 26.64 15.16
N GLY A 88 -14.86 27.78 15.61
CA GLY A 88 -14.28 28.55 16.72
C GLY A 88 -13.28 29.63 16.29
N LYS A 89 -13.01 30.55 17.22
CA LYS A 89 -12.09 31.70 17.05
C LYS A 89 -12.38 32.61 15.84
N GLY A 90 -13.61 32.59 15.30
CA GLY A 90 -14.00 33.36 14.11
C GLY A 90 -13.37 32.84 12.82
N VAL A 91 -12.98 31.58 12.77
CA VAL A 91 -12.46 30.91 11.57
C VAL A 91 -13.57 30.65 10.55
N ASP A 92 -14.78 30.42 11.03
CA ASP A 92 -16.02 30.27 10.27
C ASP A 92 -16.34 31.48 9.37
N GLN A 93 -15.83 32.67 9.74
CA GLN A 93 -16.01 33.91 8.99
C GLN A 93 -14.89 34.19 7.98
N ILE A 94 -13.85 33.34 7.94
CA ILE A 94 -12.74 33.51 7.00
C ILE A 94 -13.16 33.02 5.61
N ASN A 95 -13.10 33.90 4.62
CA ASN A 95 -13.24 33.48 3.24
C ASN A 95 -11.95 32.76 2.77
N LEU A 96 -11.98 31.44 2.77
CA LEU A 96 -10.82 30.63 2.43
C LEU A 96 -10.35 30.85 0.99
N TYR A 97 -11.24 31.06 0.03
CA TYR A 97 -10.88 31.37 -1.37
C TYR A 97 -10.02 32.62 -1.48
N LYS A 98 -10.46 33.71 -0.83
CA LYS A 98 -9.69 34.96 -0.82
C LYS A 98 -8.37 34.81 -0.08
N LEU A 99 -8.35 33.99 0.96
CA LEU A 99 -7.15 33.71 1.73
C LEU A 99 -6.13 32.90 0.89
N MET A 100 -6.57 31.87 0.17
CA MET A 100 -5.72 31.06 -0.69
C MET A 100 -5.15 31.86 -1.85
N HIS A 101 -5.99 32.66 -2.53
CA HIS A 101 -5.56 33.55 -3.60
C HIS A 101 -4.48 34.54 -3.09
N TYR A 102 -4.67 35.10 -1.90
CA TYR A 102 -3.65 35.95 -1.28
C TYR A 102 -2.34 35.17 -0.99
N LEU A 103 -2.42 33.94 -0.48
CA LEU A 103 -1.23 33.14 -0.19
C LEU A 103 -0.43 32.82 -1.46
N GLU A 104 -1.12 32.54 -2.57
CA GLU A 104 -0.52 32.29 -3.89
C GLU A 104 0.13 33.55 -4.47
N GLU A 105 -0.57 34.67 -4.52
CA GLU A 105 -0.06 35.95 -5.05
C GLU A 105 1.09 36.49 -4.20
N SER A 106 0.95 36.47 -2.88
CA SER A 106 1.96 37.02 -1.97
C SER A 106 3.20 36.14 -1.85
N LYS A 107 3.11 34.86 -2.22
CA LYS A 107 4.13 33.83 -1.99
C LYS A 107 4.63 33.81 -0.52
N LEU A 108 3.69 34.01 0.43
CA LEU A 108 3.98 34.17 1.86
C LEU A 108 4.79 33.02 2.41
N ALA A 109 4.41 31.77 2.11
CA ALA A 109 5.12 30.59 2.58
C ALA A 109 6.59 30.63 2.22
N ARG A 110 6.91 30.85 0.93
CA ARG A 110 8.31 30.95 0.43
C ARG A 110 9.07 32.10 1.09
N LYS A 111 8.43 33.25 1.32
CA LYS A 111 9.06 34.40 1.99
C LYS A 111 9.40 34.13 3.44
N VAL A 112 8.50 33.46 4.18
CA VAL A 112 8.71 33.08 5.58
C VAL A 112 9.82 32.04 5.69
N GLU A 113 9.78 31.01 4.85
CA GLU A 113 10.78 29.94 4.81
C GLU A 113 12.16 30.46 4.46
N GLY A 114 12.27 31.28 3.39
CA GLY A 114 13.54 31.90 3.01
C GLY A 114 14.12 32.79 4.13
N TYR A 115 13.27 33.57 4.81
CA TYR A 115 13.72 34.38 5.93
C TYR A 115 14.27 33.56 7.09
N ILE A 116 13.63 32.43 7.41
CA ILE A 116 14.06 31.54 8.49
C ILE A 116 15.38 30.87 8.16
N ILE A 117 15.55 30.37 6.93
CA ILE A 117 16.81 29.76 6.48
C ILE A 117 17.95 30.77 6.57
N ASP A 118 17.74 31.98 6.06
CA ASP A 118 18.74 33.07 6.16
C ASP A 118 19.07 33.43 7.62
N ALA A 119 18.10 33.43 8.50
CA ALA A 119 18.31 33.73 9.92
C ALA A 119 19.13 32.62 10.60
N GLU A 120 18.84 31.36 10.33
CA GLU A 120 19.59 30.21 10.84
C GLU A 120 21.03 30.16 10.31
N GLU A 121 21.24 30.50 9.03
CA GLU A 121 22.58 30.56 8.45
C GLU A 121 23.43 31.68 9.07
N ARG A 122 22.84 32.84 9.35
CA ARG A 122 23.51 33.93 10.06
C ARG A 122 23.88 33.53 11.48
N GLU A 123 22.99 32.92 12.21
CA GLU A 123 23.23 32.42 13.55
C GLU A 123 24.34 31.37 13.61
N LYS A 124 24.37 30.43 12.64
CA LYS A 124 25.47 29.47 12.50
C LYS A 124 26.80 30.13 12.20
N LYS A 125 26.82 31.17 11.35
CA LYS A 125 28.03 31.95 11.05
C LYS A 125 28.52 32.74 12.28
N GLU A 126 27.62 33.35 13.05
CA GLU A 126 27.95 34.09 14.27
C GLU A 126 28.54 33.16 15.35
N VAL A 127 27.98 31.93 15.49
CA VAL A 127 28.50 30.89 16.41
C VAL A 127 29.88 30.39 15.94
N SER A 128 30.07 30.16 14.64
CA SER A 128 31.34 29.69 14.08
C SER A 128 32.48 30.75 14.18
N VAL A 129 32.12 32.02 14.24
CA VAL A 129 33.11 33.14 14.41
C VAL A 129 33.31 33.48 15.91
N GLY A 130 32.70 32.76 16.83
CA GLY A 130 32.88 32.97 18.27
C GLY A 130 32.17 34.19 18.84
N LEU A 131 31.27 34.81 18.08
CA LEU A 131 30.52 36.01 18.48
C LEU A 131 29.33 35.71 19.39
N ARG A 132 28.91 34.43 19.53
CA ARG A 132 27.89 33.94 20.43
C ARG A 132 28.23 32.57 21.01
N GLN A 133 27.94 32.35 22.25
CA GLN A 133 27.93 30.98 22.82
C GLN A 133 26.75 30.18 22.24
N PRO A 134 26.92 28.89 21.92
CA PRO A 134 25.81 28.07 21.44
C PRO A 134 24.79 27.92 22.57
N ASP A 135 23.61 28.48 22.39
CA ASP A 135 22.45 28.15 23.22
C ASP A 135 22.26 26.63 23.13
N GLY A 136 22.28 25.94 24.26
CA GLY A 136 22.26 24.47 24.36
C GLY A 136 21.01 23.76 23.81
N LYS A 137 20.19 24.45 23.01
CA LYS A 137 19.14 23.85 22.19
C LYS A 137 19.72 23.53 20.82
N LYS A 138 19.91 22.23 20.56
CA LYS A 138 20.13 21.73 19.20
C LYS A 138 18.95 22.21 18.34
N THR A 139 19.15 23.23 17.55
CA THR A 139 18.20 23.67 16.52
C THR A 139 18.24 22.61 15.42
N GLU A 140 17.19 21.79 15.36
CA GLU A 140 16.98 20.90 14.21
C GLU A 140 16.91 21.76 12.93
N PRO A 141 17.50 21.30 11.80
CA PRO A 141 17.49 22.05 10.56
C PRO A 141 16.05 22.41 10.18
N SER A 142 15.84 23.67 9.78
CA SER A 142 14.51 24.18 9.44
C SER A 142 14.04 23.54 8.12
N VAL A 143 13.20 22.50 8.28
CA VAL A 143 12.51 21.95 7.11
C VAL A 143 11.37 22.92 6.71
N PRO A 144 11.24 23.28 5.43
CA PRO A 144 10.14 24.07 4.92
C PRO A 144 8.81 23.40 5.27
N VAL A 145 8.01 24.02 6.14
CA VAL A 145 6.76 23.44 6.63
C VAL A 145 5.55 24.24 6.19
N LEU A 146 5.70 25.55 6.04
CA LEU A 146 4.57 26.45 5.74
C LEU A 146 4.02 26.24 4.33
N THR A 147 4.86 25.89 3.35
CA THR A 147 4.41 25.51 2.00
C THR A 147 3.55 24.23 2.05
N HIS A 148 3.95 23.26 2.84
CA HIS A 148 3.15 22.02 3.03
C HIS A 148 1.81 22.30 3.72
N VAL A 149 1.82 23.14 4.75
CA VAL A 149 0.59 23.60 5.42
C VAL A 149 -0.33 24.36 4.46
N GLN A 150 0.22 25.21 3.60
CA GLN A 150 -0.55 25.92 2.58
C GLN A 150 -1.26 24.93 1.64
N GLY A 151 -0.59 23.86 1.19
CA GLY A 151 -1.21 22.79 0.41
C GLY A 151 -2.38 22.13 1.15
N PHE A 152 -2.24 21.89 2.46
CA PHE A 152 -3.35 21.36 3.26
C PHE A 152 -4.52 22.37 3.38
N LEU A 153 -4.25 23.64 3.54
CA LEU A 153 -5.30 24.68 3.59
C LEU A 153 -6.08 24.78 2.27
N ALA A 154 -5.42 24.50 1.14
CA ALA A 154 -6.09 24.45 -0.17
C ALA A 154 -7.17 23.36 -0.21
N THR A 155 -6.94 22.21 0.39
CA THR A 155 -7.95 21.12 0.44
C THR A 155 -9.17 21.47 1.32
N LEU A 156 -9.03 22.41 2.25
CA LEU A 156 -10.16 22.91 3.04
C LEU A 156 -11.04 23.90 2.25
N THR A 157 -10.46 24.54 1.23
CA THR A 157 -11.15 25.58 0.43
C THR A 157 -12.17 24.95 -0.50
N ASP A 158 -11.78 23.87 -1.16
CA ASP A 158 -12.62 23.13 -2.11
C ASP A 158 -12.36 21.64 -1.97
N PRO A 159 -12.93 21.01 -0.93
CA PRO A 159 -12.78 19.59 -0.77
C PRO A 159 -13.57 18.87 -1.88
N ALA A 160 -12.87 18.06 -2.68
CA ALA A 160 -13.52 17.23 -3.68
C ALA A 160 -14.63 16.37 -3.04
N PRO A 161 -15.76 16.13 -3.71
CA PRO A 161 -16.84 15.28 -3.21
C PRO A 161 -16.36 13.88 -2.80
N GLU A 162 -15.32 13.38 -3.46
CA GLU A 162 -14.64 12.13 -3.22
C GLU A 162 -13.56 12.21 -2.13
N GLY A 163 -13.27 13.41 -1.61
CA GLY A 163 -12.27 13.63 -0.56
C GLY A 163 -12.84 13.47 0.84
N ARG A 164 -12.03 13.01 1.78
CA ARG A 164 -12.40 12.91 3.21
C ARG A 164 -11.21 13.31 4.09
N PHE A 165 -11.53 13.90 5.24
CA PHE A 165 -10.57 14.19 6.28
C PHE A 165 -10.59 13.09 7.33
N PHE A 166 -9.39 12.72 7.80
CA PHE A 166 -9.17 11.70 8.83
C PHE A 166 -8.25 12.25 9.90
N PHE A 167 -8.61 12.02 11.16
CA PHE A 167 -7.71 12.15 12.29
C PHE A 167 -6.99 10.81 12.52
N GLU A 168 -5.69 10.84 12.76
CA GLU A 168 -4.89 9.66 13.05
C GLU A 168 -4.00 9.88 14.26
N ARG A 169 -3.97 8.88 15.14
CA ARG A 169 -3.00 8.74 16.22
C ARG A 169 -2.36 7.36 16.14
N SER A 170 -1.08 7.29 15.81
CA SER A 170 -0.30 6.06 15.73
C SER A 170 0.27 5.67 17.09
N GLU A 171 0.49 4.37 17.31
CA GLU A 171 1.19 3.85 18.51
C GLU A 171 2.66 4.23 18.53
N ASP A 172 3.30 4.17 17.36
CA ASP A 172 4.74 4.38 17.20
C ASP A 172 5.11 5.88 17.14
N ASP A 173 4.15 6.76 16.86
CA ASP A 173 4.39 8.18 16.66
C ASP A 173 3.64 9.00 17.72
N LYS A 174 4.38 9.77 18.49
CA LYS A 174 3.81 10.65 19.52
C LYS A 174 3.03 11.83 18.95
N ASP A 175 3.10 12.06 17.62
CA ASP A 175 2.45 13.18 16.96
C ASP A 175 1.11 12.74 16.35
N VAL A 176 0.09 13.57 16.53
CA VAL A 176 -1.23 13.37 15.94
C VAL A 176 -1.30 14.05 14.59
N ARG A 177 -2.05 13.44 13.66
CA ARG A 177 -2.11 13.87 12.27
C ARG A 177 -3.54 14.10 11.79
N LEU A 178 -3.67 15.03 10.89
CA LEU A 178 -4.87 15.24 10.09
C LEU A 178 -4.53 14.95 8.64
N LYS A 179 -5.26 14.02 8.03
CA LYS A 179 -5.06 13.57 6.67
C LYS A 179 -6.25 13.97 5.81
N TYR A 180 -6.00 14.54 4.64
CA TYR A 180 -6.96 14.58 3.56
C TYR A 180 -6.65 13.45 2.58
N ARG A 181 -7.64 12.61 2.27
CA ARG A 181 -7.52 11.50 1.34
C ARG A 181 -8.56 11.59 0.25
N LEU A 182 -8.11 11.49 -0.98
CA LEU A 182 -8.98 11.29 -2.13
C LEU A 182 -9.37 9.80 -2.17
N LEU A 183 -10.68 9.51 -2.16
CA LEU A 183 -11.19 8.12 -2.15
C LEU A 183 -11.32 7.54 -3.56
N ASP A 184 -11.60 8.39 -4.55
CA ASP A 184 -11.76 8.03 -5.95
C ASP A 184 -11.03 9.03 -6.87
N PRO A 185 -10.02 8.59 -7.64
CA PRO A 185 -9.27 9.46 -8.54
C PRO A 185 -9.90 9.61 -9.93
N THR A 186 -11.07 9.04 -10.19
CA THR A 186 -11.70 8.96 -11.51
C THR A 186 -11.86 10.33 -12.16
N HIS A 187 -12.33 11.31 -11.41
CA HIS A 187 -12.55 12.67 -11.93
C HIS A 187 -11.24 13.33 -12.40
N HIS A 188 -10.18 13.22 -11.59
CA HIS A 188 -8.87 13.78 -11.96
C HIS A 188 -8.22 13.07 -13.16
N PHE A 189 -8.51 11.79 -13.34
CA PHE A 189 -8.01 11.06 -14.50
C PHE A 189 -8.82 11.38 -15.76
N GLN A 190 -10.09 11.75 -15.62
CA GLN A 190 -10.96 12.15 -16.72
C GLN A 190 -10.38 13.33 -17.49
N GLU A 191 -9.90 14.36 -16.81
CA GLU A 191 -9.27 15.53 -17.43
C GLU A 191 -8.08 15.12 -18.33
N ILE A 192 -7.25 14.18 -17.86
CA ILE A 192 -6.11 13.65 -18.63
C ILE A 192 -6.59 12.89 -19.88
N VAL A 193 -7.68 12.13 -19.77
CA VAL A 193 -8.22 11.34 -20.88
C VAL A 193 -8.88 12.23 -21.93
N GLU A 194 -9.53 13.30 -21.51
CA GLU A 194 -10.19 14.27 -22.41
C GLU A 194 -9.16 15.07 -23.22
N ASP A 195 -8.05 15.44 -22.62
CA ASP A 195 -6.95 16.17 -23.28
C ASP A 195 -6.12 15.28 -24.21
N ALA A 196 -6.07 13.97 -23.95
CA ALA A 196 -5.23 13.06 -24.69
C ALA A 196 -5.93 12.50 -25.94
N ARG A 197 -5.24 12.47 -27.10
CA ARG A 197 -5.74 11.81 -28.31
C ARG A 197 -6.08 10.33 -28.06
N ALA A 198 -5.29 9.64 -27.28
CA ALA A 198 -5.48 8.26 -26.86
C ALA A 198 -4.69 7.99 -25.57
N VAL A 199 -5.23 7.14 -24.70
CA VAL A 199 -4.57 6.66 -23.49
C VAL A 199 -4.41 5.15 -23.58
N ILE A 200 -3.17 4.67 -23.46
CA ILE A 200 -2.82 3.25 -23.46
C ILE A 200 -2.32 2.91 -22.05
N LEU A 201 -3.04 2.03 -21.38
CA LEU A 201 -2.65 1.48 -20.08
C LEU A 201 -2.06 0.09 -20.30
N ALA A 202 -0.81 -0.09 -19.93
CA ALA A 202 -0.11 -1.37 -19.97
C ALA A 202 0.23 -1.83 -18.54
N GLY A 203 0.17 -3.12 -18.29
CA GLY A 203 0.56 -3.68 -16.99
C GLY A 203 0.27 -5.16 -16.85
N GLY A 204 1.18 -5.90 -16.24
CA GLY A 204 1.07 -7.36 -16.03
C GLY A 204 0.02 -7.76 -14.99
N THR A 205 -0.40 -6.83 -14.12
CA THR A 205 -1.27 -7.10 -12.95
C THR A 205 -2.55 -6.24 -12.95
N MET A 206 -3.10 -5.93 -14.14
CA MET A 206 -4.36 -5.19 -14.27
C MET A 206 -5.59 -5.98 -13.81
N SER A 207 -5.45 -7.29 -13.57
CA SER A 207 -6.45 -8.15 -12.92
C SER A 207 -6.38 -7.99 -11.40
N PRO A 208 -7.45 -8.22 -10.61
CA PRO A 208 -8.59 -9.08 -10.91
C PRO A 208 -9.70 -8.42 -11.72
N VAL A 209 -10.49 -9.27 -12.35
CA VAL A 209 -11.66 -8.90 -13.14
C VAL A 209 -12.90 -8.95 -12.26
N SER A 210 -13.69 -7.88 -12.21
CA SER A 210 -14.96 -7.87 -11.47
C SER A 210 -16.06 -8.61 -12.21
N LEU A 211 -16.87 -9.39 -11.48
CA LEU A 211 -18.06 -10.06 -12.01
C LEU A 211 -19.20 -9.06 -12.32
N TYR A 212 -19.18 -7.89 -11.70
CA TYR A 212 -20.26 -6.90 -11.76
C TYR A 212 -20.26 -6.02 -13.01
N SER A 213 -19.21 -6.09 -13.84
CA SER A 213 -19.22 -5.44 -15.16
C SER A 213 -20.29 -6.03 -16.12
N LYS A 214 -20.93 -7.14 -15.76
CA LYS A 214 -22.01 -7.77 -16.55
C LYS A 214 -23.35 -7.01 -16.49
N LEU A 215 -23.52 -6.01 -15.64
CA LEU A 215 -24.85 -5.54 -15.29
C LEU A 215 -25.39 -4.35 -16.07
N ARG A 216 -24.81 -3.87 -17.17
CA ARG A 216 -25.51 -2.90 -18.03
C ARG A 216 -24.94 -2.58 -19.40
N PHE A 217 -24.38 -3.51 -20.13
CA PHE A 217 -24.21 -3.29 -21.57
C PHE A 217 -24.83 -4.44 -22.36
N SER A 218 -26.18 -4.49 -22.35
CA SER A 218 -26.94 -5.24 -23.33
C SER A 218 -26.92 -4.44 -24.65
N CYS A 219 -25.83 -4.57 -25.39
CA CYS A 219 -25.82 -4.24 -26.81
C CYS A 219 -25.78 -5.55 -27.58
N TYR A 220 -26.78 -5.75 -28.41
CA TYR A 220 -26.95 -6.86 -29.33
C TYR A 220 -25.67 -7.20 -30.08
N GLY A 221 -25.27 -8.44 -30.04
CA GLY A 221 -24.39 -9.08 -31.03
C GLY A 221 -23.02 -9.51 -30.54
N THR A 222 -22.85 -10.84 -30.57
CA THR A 222 -21.62 -11.66 -30.49
C THR A 222 -21.00 -11.87 -29.11
N HIS A 223 -21.03 -13.13 -28.71
CA HIS A 223 -20.44 -13.69 -27.51
C HIS A 223 -18.90 -13.63 -27.53
N HIS A 224 -18.33 -12.47 -27.26
CA HIS A 224 -17.01 -12.39 -26.67
C HIS A 224 -17.19 -11.77 -25.28
N ASP A 225 -17.05 -12.59 -24.23
CA ASP A 225 -16.98 -12.20 -22.83
C ASP A 225 -15.82 -11.20 -22.67
N ARG A 226 -16.08 -9.90 -22.89
CA ARG A 226 -15.14 -8.82 -22.57
C ARG A 226 -15.14 -8.64 -21.05
N GLN A 227 -14.36 -9.46 -20.39
CA GLN A 227 -14.07 -9.31 -18.98
C GLN A 227 -13.12 -8.11 -18.81
N MET A 228 -13.68 -6.91 -18.63
CA MET A 228 -12.89 -5.75 -18.26
C MET A 228 -12.46 -5.86 -16.81
N SER A 229 -11.21 -5.49 -16.51
CA SER A 229 -10.76 -5.44 -15.12
C SER A 229 -11.57 -4.43 -14.32
N ASP A 230 -11.83 -4.70 -13.05
CA ASP A 230 -12.50 -3.77 -12.13
C ASP A 230 -11.81 -2.39 -12.10
N TYR A 231 -10.51 -2.42 -12.21
CA TYR A 231 -9.66 -1.25 -12.31
C TYR A 231 -10.04 -0.35 -13.49
N VAL A 232 -10.15 -0.92 -14.68
CA VAL A 232 -10.49 -0.19 -15.92
C VAL A 232 -11.94 0.30 -15.86
N ASN A 233 -12.87 -0.53 -15.38
CA ASN A 233 -14.27 -0.15 -15.23
C ASN A 233 -14.48 1.05 -14.29
N ARG A 234 -13.69 1.13 -13.23
CA ARG A 234 -13.76 2.27 -12.30
C ARG A 234 -13.13 3.51 -12.90
N LEU A 235 -11.93 3.38 -13.44
CA LEU A 235 -11.16 4.51 -13.97
C LEU A 235 -11.83 5.17 -15.19
N PHE A 236 -12.57 4.40 -16.00
CA PHE A 236 -13.24 4.84 -17.20
C PHE A 236 -14.77 4.73 -17.11
N SER A 237 -15.33 4.80 -15.92
CA SER A 237 -16.77 4.65 -15.70
C SER A 237 -17.64 5.65 -16.43
N TYR A 238 -17.08 6.77 -16.88
CA TYR A 238 -17.72 7.85 -17.64
C TYR A 238 -17.62 7.65 -19.17
N LEU A 239 -16.79 6.72 -19.67
CA LEU A 239 -16.64 6.49 -21.10
C LEU A 239 -17.62 5.44 -21.62
N PRO A 240 -18.19 5.62 -22.82
CA PRO A 240 -18.94 4.57 -23.48
C PRO A 240 -18.03 3.39 -23.87
N SER A 241 -18.60 2.18 -23.83
CA SER A 241 -17.85 0.93 -24.05
C SER A 241 -17.18 0.83 -25.41
N GLU A 242 -17.74 1.51 -26.43
CA GLU A 242 -17.19 1.54 -27.79
C GLU A 242 -15.83 2.26 -27.86
N ARG A 243 -15.56 3.14 -26.93
CA ARG A 243 -14.30 3.88 -26.81
C ARG A 243 -13.22 3.10 -26.07
N LEU A 244 -13.56 1.97 -25.47
CA LEU A 244 -12.64 1.15 -24.68
C LEU A 244 -12.27 -0.11 -25.45
N THR A 245 -10.96 -0.32 -25.66
CA THR A 245 -10.40 -1.54 -26.21
C THR A 245 -9.54 -2.22 -25.18
N THR A 246 -9.81 -3.49 -24.89
CA THR A 246 -9.04 -4.28 -23.94
C THR A 246 -8.35 -5.43 -24.64
N LEU A 247 -7.06 -5.64 -24.34
CA LEU A 247 -6.27 -6.76 -24.81
C LEU A 247 -5.72 -7.52 -23.59
N SER A 248 -5.96 -8.81 -23.55
CA SER A 248 -5.36 -9.71 -22.57
C SER A 248 -4.61 -10.81 -23.30
N CYS A 249 -3.29 -10.83 -23.14
CA CYS A 249 -2.44 -11.86 -23.74
C CYS A 249 -2.22 -12.99 -22.74
N GLY A 250 -2.02 -14.21 -23.23
CA GLY A 250 -1.51 -15.34 -22.45
C GLY A 250 -0.09 -15.07 -21.98
N HIS A 251 0.35 -15.78 -20.95
CA HIS A 251 1.73 -15.70 -20.49
C HIS A 251 2.67 -16.42 -21.47
N VAL A 252 3.92 -15.93 -21.54
CA VAL A 252 4.93 -16.48 -22.46
C VAL A 252 5.48 -17.85 -22.05
N ILE A 253 5.16 -18.32 -20.84
CA ILE A 253 5.70 -19.58 -20.29
C ILE A 253 4.94 -20.79 -20.82
N PRO A 254 5.64 -21.89 -21.19
CA PRO A 254 5.01 -23.18 -21.40
C PRO A 254 4.30 -23.68 -20.14
N ALA A 255 3.15 -24.34 -20.30
CA ALA A 255 2.36 -24.86 -19.18
C ALA A 255 3.17 -25.80 -18.25
N GLY A 256 4.11 -26.55 -18.81
CA GLY A 256 4.98 -27.45 -18.03
C GLY A 256 6.09 -26.74 -17.22
N ASN A 257 6.22 -25.42 -17.31
CA ASN A 257 7.21 -24.64 -16.55
C ASN A 257 6.62 -23.99 -15.28
N LEU A 258 5.33 -24.18 -15.04
CA LEU A 258 4.64 -23.64 -13.87
C LEU A 258 3.82 -24.72 -13.18
N VAL A 259 3.94 -24.81 -11.87
CA VAL A 259 3.03 -25.54 -10.99
C VAL A 259 2.46 -24.58 -9.97
N ALA A 260 1.15 -24.38 -9.97
CA ALA A 260 0.46 -23.57 -8.98
C ALA A 260 -0.40 -24.46 -8.09
N TRP A 261 -0.19 -24.38 -6.76
CA TRP A 261 -0.87 -25.25 -5.79
C TRP A 261 -1.52 -24.43 -4.70
N PRO A 262 -2.86 -24.45 -4.59
CA PRO A 262 -3.56 -23.97 -3.41
C PRO A 262 -3.43 -25.00 -2.28
N VAL A 263 -2.68 -24.70 -1.23
CA VAL A 263 -2.37 -25.57 -0.11
C VAL A 263 -3.33 -25.30 1.04
N MET A 264 -4.28 -26.22 1.24
CA MET A 264 -5.35 -26.04 2.24
C MET A 264 -4.97 -26.56 3.62
N LYS A 265 -4.09 -27.54 3.69
CA LYS A 265 -3.71 -28.22 4.93
C LYS A 265 -2.21 -28.34 5.04
N GLY A 266 -1.72 -28.29 6.27
CA GLY A 266 -0.32 -28.53 6.59
C GLY A 266 0.04 -30.01 6.70
N PRO A 267 1.31 -30.32 7.04
CA PRO A 267 1.81 -31.69 7.17
C PRO A 267 1.05 -32.57 8.18
N SER A 268 0.55 -31.98 9.26
CA SER A 268 -0.21 -32.69 10.29
C SER A 268 -1.70 -32.78 9.96
N GLY A 269 -2.14 -32.30 8.78
CA GLY A 269 -3.52 -32.26 8.35
C GLY A 269 -4.33 -31.08 8.92
N ILE A 270 -3.68 -30.17 9.65
CA ILE A 270 -4.30 -28.94 10.16
C ILE A 270 -4.64 -28.03 8.97
N GLU A 271 -5.88 -27.55 8.91
CA GLU A 271 -6.34 -26.65 7.87
C GLU A 271 -5.66 -25.29 8.02
N TYR A 272 -5.08 -24.77 6.93
CA TYR A 272 -4.49 -23.44 6.91
C TYR A 272 -5.57 -22.36 6.86
N ASP A 273 -5.79 -21.72 7.99
CA ASP A 273 -6.67 -20.56 8.15
C ASP A 273 -5.89 -19.35 8.66
N PHE A 274 -5.40 -18.53 7.75
CA PHE A 274 -4.65 -17.30 8.07
C PHE A 274 -5.55 -16.07 8.18
N THR A 275 -6.81 -16.23 8.63
CA THR A 275 -7.65 -15.10 9.04
C THR A 275 -7.04 -14.40 10.24
N PHE A 276 -7.43 -13.14 10.46
CA PHE A 276 -6.85 -12.30 11.52
C PHE A 276 -6.88 -12.94 12.89
N ASP A 277 -7.96 -13.68 13.21
CA ASP A 277 -8.16 -14.33 14.50
C ASP A 277 -7.36 -15.63 14.63
N GLN A 278 -7.34 -16.45 13.58
CA GLN A 278 -6.74 -17.79 13.60
C GLN A 278 -5.23 -17.79 13.36
N ARG A 279 -4.71 -16.86 12.56
CA ARG A 279 -3.26 -16.78 12.21
C ARG A 279 -2.34 -16.58 13.39
N LYS A 280 -2.86 -16.11 14.54
CA LYS A 280 -2.07 -15.89 15.78
C LYS A 280 -1.89 -17.16 16.59
N SER A 281 -2.61 -18.24 16.29
CA SER A 281 -2.50 -19.52 16.99
C SER A 281 -1.08 -20.08 16.87
N SER A 282 -0.49 -20.46 17.99
CA SER A 282 0.85 -21.10 18.02
C SER A 282 0.89 -22.37 17.19
N THR A 283 -0.19 -23.15 17.20
CA THR A 283 -0.33 -24.37 16.41
C THR A 283 -0.27 -24.08 14.91
N MET A 284 -0.96 -23.00 14.45
CA MET A 284 -0.93 -22.58 13.04
C MET A 284 0.45 -22.12 12.62
N VAL A 285 1.15 -21.36 13.47
CA VAL A 285 2.51 -20.88 13.20
C VAL A 285 3.53 -22.02 13.17
N ASP A 286 3.41 -22.98 14.06
CA ASP A 286 4.27 -24.16 14.10
C ASP A 286 4.04 -25.06 12.87
N GLU A 287 2.76 -25.29 12.51
CA GLU A 287 2.36 -26.05 11.31
C GLU A 287 2.90 -25.41 10.02
N LEU A 288 2.83 -24.08 9.91
CA LEU A 288 3.44 -23.35 8.81
C LEU A 288 4.95 -23.60 8.73
N GLY A 289 5.66 -23.55 9.86
CA GLY A 289 7.10 -23.78 9.92
C GLY A 289 7.49 -25.19 9.49
N ILE A 290 6.76 -26.20 9.95
CA ILE A 290 6.97 -27.62 9.57
C ILE A 290 6.66 -27.80 8.07
N GLY A 291 5.62 -27.15 7.56
CA GLY A 291 5.29 -27.15 6.14
C GLY A 291 6.41 -26.56 5.29
N LEU A 292 6.94 -25.41 5.68
CA LEU A 292 8.08 -24.77 4.99
C LEU A 292 9.33 -25.63 5.03
N LEU A 293 9.62 -26.31 6.14
CA LEU A 293 10.74 -27.26 6.21
C LEU A 293 10.63 -28.37 5.16
N SER A 294 9.43 -28.93 4.99
CA SER A 294 9.16 -29.98 4.00
C SER A 294 9.30 -29.44 2.57
N MET A 295 8.78 -28.23 2.30
CA MET A 295 8.89 -27.58 1.00
C MET A 295 10.36 -27.22 0.66
N CYS A 296 11.10 -26.64 1.61
CA CYS A 296 12.51 -26.28 1.43
C CYS A 296 13.42 -27.49 1.19
N HIS A 297 12.99 -28.68 1.58
CA HIS A 297 13.74 -29.90 1.33
C HIS A 297 13.69 -30.34 -0.14
N VAL A 298 12.59 -30.08 -0.84
CA VAL A 298 12.36 -30.54 -2.22
C VAL A 298 12.52 -29.45 -3.28
N ILE A 299 12.39 -28.18 -2.88
CA ILE A 299 12.54 -27.04 -3.79
C ILE A 299 14.00 -26.66 -3.86
N PRO A 300 14.64 -26.65 -5.05
CA PRO A 300 16.04 -26.24 -5.19
C PRO A 300 16.20 -24.71 -5.00
N ASP A 301 17.43 -24.24 -4.94
CA ASP A 301 17.84 -22.83 -4.99
C ASP A 301 17.03 -21.86 -4.10
N GLY A 302 16.42 -20.83 -4.69
CA GLY A 302 15.73 -19.77 -4.00
C GLY A 302 14.24 -20.04 -3.74
N VAL A 303 13.81 -19.79 -2.51
CA VAL A 303 12.41 -19.85 -2.08
C VAL A 303 12.05 -18.50 -1.48
N VAL A 304 11.00 -17.87 -1.98
CA VAL A 304 10.48 -16.58 -1.47
C VAL A 304 9.13 -16.80 -0.80
N VAL A 305 9.00 -16.37 0.44
CA VAL A 305 7.75 -16.50 1.21
C VAL A 305 7.20 -15.11 1.53
N PHE A 306 6.02 -14.83 1.04
CA PHE A 306 5.33 -13.56 1.27
C PHE A 306 4.33 -13.66 2.42
N PHE A 307 4.54 -12.84 3.44
CA PHE A 307 3.65 -12.69 4.60
C PHE A 307 2.71 -11.49 4.44
N PRO A 308 1.52 -11.51 5.07
CA PRO A 308 0.55 -10.43 4.93
C PRO A 308 0.93 -9.10 5.61
N SER A 309 1.89 -9.10 6.54
CA SER A 309 2.37 -7.89 7.21
C SER A 309 3.69 -8.12 7.96
N TYR A 310 4.46 -7.05 8.19
CA TYR A 310 5.68 -7.09 9.00
C TYR A 310 5.41 -7.59 10.43
N ALA A 311 4.35 -7.11 11.07
CA ALA A 311 3.99 -7.52 12.43
C ALA A 311 3.70 -9.03 12.53
N TYR A 312 3.08 -9.61 11.51
CA TYR A 312 2.84 -11.04 11.48
C TYR A 312 4.13 -11.83 11.20
N LEU A 313 4.96 -11.36 10.28
CA LEU A 313 6.28 -11.93 10.04
C LEU A 313 7.13 -11.94 11.32
N ASP A 314 7.14 -10.85 12.07
CA ASP A 314 7.86 -10.74 13.35
C ASP A 314 7.35 -11.75 14.36
N GLN A 315 6.04 -11.87 14.52
CA GLN A 315 5.41 -12.85 15.40
C GLN A 315 5.79 -14.29 15.02
N VAL A 316 5.76 -14.61 13.73
CA VAL A 316 6.11 -15.94 13.22
C VAL A 316 7.57 -16.26 13.48
N VAL A 317 8.48 -15.33 13.17
CA VAL A 317 9.93 -15.52 13.41
C VAL A 317 10.24 -15.67 14.91
N GLN A 318 9.64 -14.84 15.76
CA GLN A 318 9.80 -14.98 17.21
C GLN A 318 9.35 -16.37 17.69
N ARG A 319 8.20 -16.87 17.21
CA ARG A 319 7.71 -18.20 17.57
C ARG A 319 8.67 -19.30 17.11
N TRP A 320 9.18 -19.22 15.87
CA TRP A 320 10.10 -20.23 15.32
C TRP A 320 11.48 -20.24 16.00
N GLN A 321 11.90 -19.12 16.59
CA GLN A 321 13.13 -19.03 17.38
C GLN A 321 12.99 -19.57 18.81
N MET A 322 11.76 -19.78 19.29
CA MET A 322 11.54 -20.33 20.61
C MET A 322 11.95 -21.81 20.65
N ARG A 323 12.81 -22.14 21.60
CA ARG A 323 13.19 -23.53 21.86
C ARG A 323 12.17 -24.21 22.76
N THR A 324 11.64 -25.32 22.32
CA THR A 324 10.78 -26.21 23.12
C THR A 324 11.61 -27.42 23.53
N GLY A 325 12.15 -27.41 24.75
CA GLY A 325 12.99 -28.49 25.28
C GLY A 325 14.42 -28.55 24.69
N THR A 326 14.93 -29.73 24.51
CA THR A 326 16.32 -30.00 24.00
C THR A 326 16.40 -30.02 22.46
N SER A 327 15.27 -29.95 21.76
CA SER A 327 15.22 -30.02 20.30
C SER A 327 15.58 -28.68 19.67
N LYS A 328 16.17 -28.73 18.45
CA LYS A 328 16.43 -27.53 17.63
C LYS A 328 15.13 -26.83 17.32
N CYS A 329 15.11 -25.51 17.42
CA CYS A 329 13.95 -24.71 17.06
C CYS A 329 13.69 -24.77 15.53
N ILE A 330 12.48 -24.39 15.10
CA ILE A 330 12.09 -24.41 13.68
C ILE A 330 13.05 -23.53 12.86
N TRP A 331 13.44 -22.38 13.39
CA TRP A 331 14.38 -21.47 12.75
C TRP A 331 15.73 -22.10 12.45
N ASP A 332 16.31 -22.80 13.43
CA ASP A 332 17.60 -23.50 13.26
C ASP A 332 17.49 -24.60 12.20
N ARG A 333 16.38 -25.35 12.21
CA ARG A 333 16.12 -26.42 11.24
C ARG A 333 15.94 -25.88 9.81
N LEU A 334 15.28 -24.71 9.63
CA LEU A 334 15.20 -24.02 8.35
C LEU A 334 16.57 -23.58 7.87
N GLY A 335 17.40 -23.03 8.78
CA GLY A 335 18.77 -22.59 8.50
C GLY A 335 19.73 -23.71 8.07
N GLU A 336 19.45 -24.96 8.51
CA GLU A 336 20.17 -26.17 8.05
C GLU A 336 19.82 -26.55 6.61
N LYS A 337 18.59 -26.25 6.16
CA LYS A 337 18.14 -26.56 4.81
C LYS A 337 18.52 -25.50 3.79
N LYS A 338 18.32 -24.24 4.13
CA LYS A 338 18.60 -23.07 3.28
C LYS A 338 19.10 -21.92 4.14
N ALA A 339 19.92 -21.04 3.58
CA ALA A 339 20.24 -19.77 4.23
C ALA A 339 18.97 -18.92 4.37
N VAL A 340 18.63 -18.54 5.61
CA VAL A 340 17.38 -17.79 5.88
C VAL A 340 17.67 -16.30 5.93
N PHE A 341 16.90 -15.55 5.14
CA PHE A 341 16.96 -14.09 5.05
C PHE A 341 15.58 -13.52 5.38
N ARG A 342 15.57 -12.31 5.92
CA ARG A 342 14.34 -11.64 6.32
C ARG A 342 14.33 -10.20 5.86
N GLU A 343 13.21 -9.76 5.33
CA GLU A 343 12.95 -8.36 5.03
C GLU A 343 12.78 -7.56 6.32
N SER A 344 13.49 -6.42 6.42
CA SER A 344 13.36 -5.47 7.53
C SER A 344 12.53 -4.26 7.13
N LYS A 345 11.77 -3.69 8.08
CA LYS A 345 11.02 -2.44 7.89
C LYS A 345 11.96 -1.23 7.71
N GLU A 346 13.18 -1.30 8.24
CA GLU A 346 14.18 -0.24 8.17
C GLU A 346 14.92 -0.22 6.82
N ASN A 347 15.27 0.98 6.33
CA ASN A 347 15.76 1.20 4.96
C ASN A 347 17.17 0.68 4.65
N ALA A 348 17.93 0.31 5.66
CA ALA A 348 19.39 0.22 5.52
C ALA A 348 19.94 -1.05 4.85
N SER A 349 19.11 -2.04 4.45
CA SER A 349 19.67 -3.35 4.09
C SER A 349 18.95 -4.16 3.00
N VAL A 350 18.11 -3.55 2.18
CA VAL A 350 17.38 -4.31 1.13
C VAL A 350 18.37 -4.86 0.11
N GLU A 351 19.26 -4.03 -0.41
CA GLU A 351 20.27 -4.41 -1.40
C GLU A 351 21.27 -5.41 -0.82
N ASP A 352 21.75 -5.18 0.41
CA ASP A 352 22.68 -6.08 1.11
C ASP A 352 22.04 -7.45 1.35
N THR A 353 20.78 -7.49 1.78
CA THR A 353 20.03 -8.74 2.02
C THR A 353 19.90 -9.54 0.73
N LEU A 354 19.62 -8.87 -0.38
CA LEU A 354 19.50 -9.52 -1.69
C LEU A 354 20.83 -10.03 -2.21
N GLN A 355 21.89 -9.27 -2.05
CA GLN A 355 23.23 -9.69 -2.43
C GLN A 355 23.66 -10.92 -1.64
N GLN A 356 23.38 -10.96 -0.33
CA GLN A 356 23.66 -12.12 0.51
C GLN A 356 22.79 -13.32 0.12
N TYR A 357 21.50 -13.10 -0.19
CA TYR A 357 20.58 -14.13 -0.66
C TYR A 357 21.07 -14.76 -1.98
N SER A 358 21.41 -13.92 -2.97
CA SER A 358 21.96 -14.38 -4.25
C SER A 358 23.28 -15.16 -4.04
N SER A 359 24.20 -14.62 -3.24
CA SER A 359 25.47 -15.27 -2.92
C SER A 359 25.30 -16.64 -2.26
N ALA A 360 24.29 -16.83 -1.40
CA ALA A 360 24.01 -18.11 -0.77
C ALA A 360 23.52 -19.15 -1.78
N ILE A 361 22.70 -18.72 -2.75
CA ILE A 361 22.21 -19.57 -3.84
C ILE A 361 23.36 -19.96 -4.77
N ASP A 362 24.22 -19.01 -5.14
CA ASP A 362 25.39 -19.26 -6.01
C ASP A 362 26.38 -20.23 -5.39
N LYS A 363 26.52 -20.21 -4.07
CA LYS A 363 27.34 -21.18 -3.29
C LYS A 363 26.67 -22.56 -3.13
N GLY A 364 25.48 -22.78 -3.71
CA GLY A 364 24.77 -24.05 -3.63
C GLY A 364 24.08 -24.34 -2.29
N LYS A 365 24.06 -23.39 -1.35
CA LYS A 365 23.39 -23.54 -0.05
C LYS A 365 21.86 -23.38 -0.18
N GLY A 366 21.40 -22.73 -1.27
CA GLY A 366 20.03 -22.30 -1.43
C GLY A 366 19.66 -21.14 -0.48
N GLY A 367 18.57 -20.47 -0.77
CA GLY A 367 18.08 -19.32 -0.01
C GLY A 367 16.61 -19.45 0.35
N LEU A 368 16.24 -19.05 1.56
CA LEU A 368 14.86 -18.84 2.00
C LEU A 368 14.71 -17.38 2.37
N LEU A 369 13.95 -16.62 1.57
CA LEU A 369 13.68 -15.22 1.80
C LEU A 369 12.28 -15.05 2.37
N LEU A 370 12.17 -14.49 3.57
CA LEU A 370 10.92 -14.13 4.22
C LEU A 370 10.63 -12.65 3.96
N SER A 371 9.64 -12.36 3.15
CA SER A 371 9.27 -11.02 2.68
C SER A 371 7.83 -10.68 3.05
N VAL A 372 7.40 -9.44 2.80
CA VAL A 372 6.04 -8.97 3.08
C VAL A 372 5.38 -8.52 1.78
N VAL A 373 4.10 -8.90 1.60
CA VAL A 373 3.30 -8.45 0.46
C VAL A 373 3.17 -6.92 0.48
N GLY A 374 3.48 -6.26 -0.65
CA GLY A 374 3.53 -4.79 -0.71
C GLY A 374 4.71 -4.19 0.06
N GLY A 375 5.68 -5.00 0.49
CA GLY A 375 6.94 -4.55 1.08
C GLY A 375 7.95 -4.15 0.01
N LYS A 376 9.06 -3.54 0.42
CA LYS A 376 10.09 -3.02 -0.48
C LYS A 376 10.71 -4.10 -1.39
N MET A 377 10.82 -5.32 -0.87
CA MET A 377 11.33 -6.45 -1.65
C MET A 377 10.30 -7.01 -2.62
N SER A 378 9.01 -6.87 -2.33
CA SER A 378 7.94 -7.33 -3.22
C SER A 378 7.71 -6.42 -4.44
N GLU A 379 8.05 -5.13 -4.36
CA GLU A 379 7.75 -4.15 -5.41
C GLU A 379 8.94 -3.88 -6.36
N GLY A 380 10.18 -3.99 -5.88
CA GLY A 380 11.37 -3.58 -6.64
C GLY A 380 12.22 -4.73 -7.20
N ILE A 381 11.96 -6.00 -6.84
CA ILE A 381 12.88 -7.10 -7.08
C ILE A 381 12.28 -8.14 -8.02
N ASN A 382 13.12 -8.65 -8.89
CA ASN A 382 12.80 -9.78 -9.77
C ASN A 382 13.46 -11.04 -9.21
N PHE A 383 12.64 -12.02 -8.90
CA PHE A 383 13.11 -13.34 -8.46
C PHE A 383 13.11 -14.32 -9.64
N SER A 384 13.83 -14.00 -10.73
CA SER A 384 13.95 -14.88 -11.88
C SER A 384 14.94 -16.03 -11.63
N ASP A 385 14.77 -17.10 -12.40
CA ASP A 385 15.68 -18.24 -12.44
C ASP A 385 15.91 -18.86 -11.05
N ARG A 386 17.17 -19.05 -10.69
CA ARG A 386 17.56 -19.64 -9.41
C ARG A 386 17.13 -18.84 -8.17
N LEU A 387 16.85 -17.55 -8.32
CA LEU A 387 16.43 -16.70 -7.19
C LEU A 387 15.00 -16.97 -6.74
N GLY A 388 14.13 -17.54 -7.59
CA GLY A 388 12.70 -17.71 -7.29
C GLY A 388 12.12 -19.04 -7.79
N ARG A 389 12.73 -20.17 -7.48
CA ARG A 389 12.17 -21.49 -7.83
C ARG A 389 10.84 -21.77 -7.18
N ALA A 390 10.57 -21.13 -6.03
CA ALA A 390 9.24 -21.13 -5.46
C ALA A 390 8.86 -19.75 -4.91
N VAL A 391 7.60 -19.36 -5.16
CA VAL A 391 6.94 -18.26 -4.49
C VAL A 391 5.80 -18.83 -3.64
N ILE A 392 5.85 -18.57 -2.36
CA ILE A 392 4.90 -19.04 -1.36
C ILE A 392 4.17 -17.83 -0.80
N VAL A 393 2.85 -17.80 -0.88
CA VAL A 393 2.01 -16.73 -0.32
C VAL A 393 1.27 -17.26 0.89
N VAL A 394 1.54 -16.69 2.07
CA VAL A 394 0.92 -17.09 3.34
C VAL A 394 -0.33 -16.25 3.58
N GLY A 395 -1.49 -16.88 3.55
CA GLY A 395 -2.77 -16.22 3.76
C GLY A 395 -3.16 -15.27 2.64
N LEU A 396 -4.18 -14.47 2.90
CA LEU A 396 -4.68 -13.41 2.04
C LEU A 396 -4.39 -12.06 2.69
N PRO A 397 -3.57 -11.18 2.06
CA PRO A 397 -3.13 -9.90 2.63
C PRO A 397 -4.24 -8.84 2.55
N TYR A 398 -5.37 -9.09 3.20
CA TYR A 398 -6.43 -8.11 3.26
C TYR A 398 -5.97 -6.86 4.01
N PRO A 399 -6.28 -5.65 3.49
CA PRO A 399 -6.09 -4.42 4.25
C PRO A 399 -6.84 -4.45 5.59
N ASN A 400 -6.48 -3.56 6.51
CA ASN A 400 -7.20 -3.46 7.79
C ASN A 400 -8.63 -2.92 7.58
N ILE A 401 -9.64 -3.79 7.65
CA ILE A 401 -11.06 -3.41 7.47
C ILE A 401 -11.56 -2.45 8.57
N HIS A 402 -10.87 -2.39 9.71
CA HIS A 402 -11.23 -1.47 10.79
C HIS A 402 -10.69 -0.07 10.57
N SER A 403 -9.77 0.14 9.61
CA SER A 403 -9.31 1.47 9.21
C SER A 403 -10.48 2.32 8.73
N SER A 404 -10.54 3.56 9.21
CA SER A 404 -11.55 4.53 8.80
C SER A 404 -11.42 4.87 7.31
N GLU A 405 -10.22 4.87 6.77
CA GLU A 405 -9.96 5.08 5.35
C GLU A 405 -10.60 3.96 4.50
N TRP A 406 -10.41 2.69 4.89
CA TRP A 406 -11.01 1.56 4.15
C TRP A 406 -12.53 1.53 4.27
N LYS A 407 -13.08 1.83 5.43
CA LYS A 407 -14.53 1.98 5.60
C LYS A 407 -15.09 3.07 4.69
N ALA A 408 -14.44 4.23 4.64
CA ALA A 408 -14.84 5.33 3.78
C ALA A 408 -14.76 4.97 2.28
N LYS A 409 -13.71 4.24 1.84
CA LYS A 409 -13.58 3.76 0.44
C LYS A 409 -14.70 2.80 0.08
N ILE A 410 -15.03 1.84 0.96
CA ILE A 410 -16.11 0.88 0.75
C ILE A 410 -17.46 1.62 0.68
N GLU A 411 -17.75 2.48 1.65
CA GLU A 411 -18.97 3.29 1.69
C GLU A 411 -19.13 4.17 0.45
N HIS A 412 -18.04 4.80 -0.01
CA HIS A 412 -18.04 5.61 -1.22
C HIS A 412 -18.42 4.78 -2.46
N VAL A 413 -17.87 3.58 -2.62
CA VAL A 413 -18.19 2.69 -3.75
C VAL A 413 -19.63 2.17 -3.65
N GLU A 414 -20.09 1.79 -2.47
CA GLU A 414 -21.46 1.37 -2.24
C GLU A 414 -22.45 2.48 -2.63
N LYS A 415 -22.20 3.71 -2.17
CA LYS A 415 -23.01 4.88 -2.49
C LYS A 415 -22.98 5.20 -3.98
N SER A 416 -21.81 5.27 -4.59
CA SER A 416 -21.66 5.52 -6.03
C SER A 416 -22.40 4.48 -6.88
N THR A 417 -22.44 3.22 -6.45
CA THR A 417 -23.19 2.16 -7.12
C THR A 417 -24.71 2.37 -6.98
N ALA A 418 -25.17 2.74 -5.79
CA ALA A 418 -26.57 3.08 -5.55
C ALA A 418 -27.03 4.30 -6.35
N ASP A 419 -26.23 5.37 -6.38
CA ASP A 419 -26.51 6.61 -7.13
C ASP A 419 -26.62 6.35 -8.65
N ARG A 420 -25.94 5.32 -9.17
CA ARG A 420 -26.06 4.84 -10.56
C ARG A 420 -27.27 3.90 -10.78
N GLY A 421 -28.13 3.72 -9.78
CA GLY A 421 -29.33 2.90 -9.85
C GLY A 421 -29.12 1.41 -9.54
N GLY A 422 -28.00 1.04 -8.93
CA GLY A 422 -27.76 -0.30 -8.43
C GLY A 422 -28.66 -0.63 -7.23
N SER A 423 -29.05 -1.90 -7.11
CA SER A 423 -29.80 -2.40 -5.95
C SER A 423 -28.94 -2.40 -4.68
N PRO A 424 -29.54 -2.46 -3.48
CA PRO A 424 -28.78 -2.55 -2.22
C PRO A 424 -27.84 -3.77 -2.14
N SER A 425 -28.22 -4.88 -2.79
CA SER A 425 -27.38 -6.09 -2.85
C SER A 425 -26.17 -5.88 -3.77
N GLU A 426 -26.35 -5.21 -4.92
CA GLU A 426 -25.27 -4.87 -5.85
C GLU A 426 -24.31 -3.87 -5.23
N SER A 427 -24.81 -2.86 -4.53
CA SER A 427 -23.99 -1.88 -3.82
C SER A 427 -23.07 -2.54 -2.79
N LYS A 428 -23.62 -3.39 -1.92
CA LYS A 428 -22.82 -4.15 -0.95
C LYS A 428 -21.82 -5.12 -1.61
N ALA A 429 -22.20 -5.69 -2.74
CA ALA A 429 -21.32 -6.58 -3.49
C ALA A 429 -20.15 -5.78 -4.12
N ALA A 430 -20.40 -4.59 -4.65
CA ALA A 430 -19.33 -3.72 -5.19
C ALA A 430 -18.32 -3.31 -4.10
N GLY A 431 -18.77 -2.98 -2.90
CA GLY A 431 -17.90 -2.71 -1.75
C GLY A 431 -17.03 -3.90 -1.36
N ARG A 432 -17.61 -5.10 -1.31
CA ARG A 432 -16.87 -6.35 -1.05
C ARG A 432 -15.85 -6.66 -2.14
N ASP A 433 -16.24 -6.48 -3.41
CA ASP A 433 -15.34 -6.71 -4.54
C ASP A 433 -14.16 -5.74 -4.54
N LEU A 434 -14.37 -4.47 -4.21
CA LEU A 434 -13.28 -3.51 -4.04
C LEU A 434 -12.24 -4.03 -3.03
N TYR A 435 -12.71 -4.45 -1.86
CA TYR A 435 -11.86 -4.92 -0.77
C TYR A 435 -11.10 -6.20 -1.14
N GLU A 436 -11.77 -7.18 -1.75
CA GLU A 436 -11.14 -8.40 -2.24
C GLU A 436 -10.17 -8.16 -3.40
N ASN A 437 -10.54 -7.28 -4.34
CA ASN A 437 -9.70 -6.96 -5.48
C ASN A 437 -8.40 -6.27 -5.05
N SER A 438 -8.46 -5.45 -4.00
CA SER A 438 -7.24 -4.87 -3.39
C SER A 438 -6.32 -5.96 -2.84
N CYS A 439 -6.86 -6.93 -2.11
CA CYS A 439 -6.12 -8.08 -1.60
C CYS A 439 -5.52 -8.92 -2.74
N MET A 440 -6.33 -9.30 -3.72
CA MET A 440 -5.90 -10.17 -4.81
C MET A 440 -4.93 -9.49 -5.76
N ARG A 441 -4.99 -8.16 -5.92
CA ARG A 441 -3.97 -7.39 -6.65
C ARG A 441 -2.61 -7.55 -6.00
N ALA A 442 -2.53 -7.39 -4.68
CA ALA A 442 -1.28 -7.55 -3.94
C ALA A 442 -0.72 -8.98 -4.03
N VAL A 443 -1.59 -10.00 -3.97
CA VAL A 443 -1.22 -11.41 -4.23
C VAL A 443 -0.66 -11.57 -5.65
N ASN A 444 -1.39 -11.09 -6.65
CA ASN A 444 -1.02 -11.24 -8.06
C ASN A 444 0.30 -10.52 -8.39
N GLN A 445 0.57 -9.37 -7.77
CA GLN A 445 1.85 -8.67 -7.88
C GLN A 445 3.01 -9.51 -7.30
N SER A 446 2.80 -10.11 -6.12
CA SER A 446 3.81 -10.96 -5.48
C SER A 446 4.10 -12.23 -6.31
N ILE A 447 3.06 -12.87 -6.84
CA ILE A 447 3.17 -14.05 -7.71
C ILE A 447 3.89 -13.69 -9.02
N GLY A 448 3.55 -12.56 -9.62
CA GLY A 448 4.12 -12.10 -10.90
C GLY A 448 5.63 -11.84 -10.86
N ARG A 449 6.27 -11.92 -9.70
CA ARG A 449 7.73 -11.81 -9.56
C ARG A 449 8.49 -13.10 -9.78
N ALA A 450 7.80 -14.23 -9.83
CA ALA A 450 8.40 -15.56 -9.90
C ALA A 450 8.99 -15.90 -11.28
N ILE A 451 8.40 -15.40 -12.38
CA ILE A 451 8.74 -15.83 -13.73
C ILE A 451 8.85 -14.64 -14.65
N ARG A 452 9.94 -14.58 -15.45
CA ARG A 452 10.27 -13.42 -16.29
C ARG A 452 10.47 -13.74 -17.76
N HIS A 453 10.83 -14.96 -18.12
CA HIS A 453 11.06 -15.35 -19.51
C HIS A 453 10.59 -16.78 -19.78
N GLN A 454 10.46 -17.13 -21.05
CA GLN A 454 9.87 -18.39 -21.49
C GLN A 454 10.60 -19.68 -21.02
N ASN A 455 11.89 -19.56 -20.72
CA ASN A 455 12.71 -20.69 -20.28
C ASN A 455 12.77 -20.81 -18.75
N ASP A 456 12.18 -19.88 -18.03
CA ASP A 456 12.11 -19.92 -16.57
C ASP A 456 11.08 -20.94 -16.09
N TYR A 457 11.25 -21.44 -14.86
CA TYR A 457 10.31 -22.36 -14.24
C TYR A 457 10.21 -22.10 -12.74
N ALA A 458 9.03 -22.21 -12.21
CA ALA A 458 8.78 -21.99 -10.80
C ALA A 458 7.55 -22.73 -10.29
N SER A 459 7.47 -22.89 -8.97
CA SER A 459 6.25 -23.29 -8.28
C SER A 459 5.62 -22.12 -7.52
N ILE A 460 4.30 -22.06 -7.51
CA ILE A 460 3.53 -21.07 -6.77
C ILE A 460 2.64 -21.78 -5.77
N LEU A 461 2.86 -21.52 -4.49
CA LEU A 461 2.16 -22.17 -3.40
C LEU A 461 1.32 -21.15 -2.63
N LEU A 462 0.01 -21.34 -2.63
CA LEU A 462 -0.96 -20.42 -2.03
C LEU A 462 -1.51 -21.05 -0.74
N LEU A 463 -0.97 -20.65 0.40
CA LEU A 463 -1.26 -21.28 1.69
C LEU A 463 -2.44 -20.57 2.37
N ASP A 464 -3.64 -21.02 2.14
CA ASP A 464 -4.86 -20.67 2.87
C ASP A 464 -6.06 -21.42 2.26
N ARG A 465 -6.98 -21.89 3.08
CA ARG A 465 -8.21 -22.59 2.64
C ARG A 465 -9.09 -21.75 1.72
N ARG A 466 -9.03 -20.42 1.82
CA ARG A 466 -9.83 -19.49 1.01
C ARG A 466 -9.42 -19.49 -0.46
N TYR A 467 -8.19 -19.90 -0.81
CA TYR A 467 -7.78 -20.01 -2.21
C TYR A 467 -8.53 -21.08 -3.00
N ASP A 468 -9.20 -22.03 -2.31
CA ASP A 468 -10.04 -23.03 -2.98
C ASP A 468 -11.42 -22.50 -3.39
N THR A 469 -11.83 -21.34 -2.89
CA THR A 469 -13.12 -20.76 -3.27
C THR A 469 -13.11 -20.25 -4.71
N GLU A 470 -14.13 -20.59 -5.50
CA GLU A 470 -14.26 -20.15 -6.89
C GLU A 470 -14.15 -18.62 -7.04
N ARG A 471 -14.66 -17.89 -6.06
CA ARG A 471 -14.58 -16.42 -6.04
C ARG A 471 -13.15 -15.91 -6.02
N ILE A 472 -12.27 -16.52 -5.24
CA ILE A 472 -10.85 -16.15 -5.16
C ILE A 472 -10.07 -16.71 -6.35
N LYS A 473 -10.31 -17.96 -6.77
CA LYS A 473 -9.67 -18.56 -7.95
C LYS A 473 -9.86 -17.72 -9.21
N ARG A 474 -11.07 -17.20 -9.42
CA ARG A 474 -11.36 -16.34 -10.59
C ARG A 474 -10.59 -15.01 -10.58
N LYS A 475 -10.12 -14.54 -9.42
CA LYS A 475 -9.33 -13.31 -9.28
C LYS A 475 -7.83 -13.52 -9.48
N LEU A 476 -7.38 -14.76 -9.62
CA LEU A 476 -6.02 -15.09 -10.05
C LEU A 476 -5.85 -14.83 -11.56
N PRO A 477 -4.65 -14.46 -12.02
CA PRO A 477 -4.34 -14.30 -13.44
C PRO A 477 -4.63 -15.58 -14.23
N GLY A 478 -4.99 -15.43 -15.50
CA GLY A 478 -5.37 -16.56 -16.36
C GLY A 478 -4.27 -17.62 -16.47
N TRP A 479 -3.00 -17.20 -16.57
CA TRP A 479 -1.86 -18.10 -16.66
C TRP A 479 -1.61 -18.89 -15.36
N ILE A 480 -1.90 -18.31 -14.18
CA ILE A 480 -1.88 -19.03 -12.91
C ILE A 480 -3.01 -20.06 -12.85
N ARG A 481 -4.23 -19.65 -13.26
CA ARG A 481 -5.40 -20.56 -13.26
C ARG A 481 -5.19 -21.78 -14.16
N GLN A 482 -4.50 -21.62 -15.27
CA GLN A 482 -4.13 -22.74 -16.16
C GLN A 482 -3.14 -23.71 -15.51
N GLY A 483 -2.23 -23.20 -14.67
CA GLY A 483 -1.27 -24.00 -13.91
C GLY A 483 -1.76 -24.52 -12.57
N LEU A 484 -3.01 -24.20 -12.17
CA LEU A 484 -3.57 -24.70 -10.91
C LEU A 484 -3.78 -26.22 -10.98
N VAL A 485 -3.25 -26.92 -10.00
CA VAL A 485 -3.49 -28.35 -9.83
C VAL A 485 -4.98 -28.57 -9.50
N GLN A 486 -5.62 -29.41 -10.28
CA GLN A 486 -7.03 -29.78 -10.08
C GLN A 486 -7.19 -30.58 -8.79
N ASP A 487 -8.32 -30.37 -8.10
CA ASP A 487 -8.65 -31.05 -6.84
C ASP A 487 -7.59 -30.97 -5.74
N ALA A 488 -6.66 -29.99 -5.82
CA ALA A 488 -5.60 -29.78 -4.84
C ALA A 488 -6.12 -29.68 -3.38
N ALA A 489 -7.33 -29.15 -3.21
CA ALA A 489 -7.97 -29.03 -1.89
C ALA A 489 -8.26 -30.38 -1.21
N ARG A 490 -8.45 -31.44 -2.02
CA ARG A 490 -8.72 -32.79 -1.52
C ARG A 490 -7.48 -33.61 -1.31
N GLN A 491 -6.34 -33.16 -1.84
CA GLN A 491 -5.09 -33.90 -1.78
C GLN A 491 -4.35 -33.63 -0.46
N PRO A 492 -3.71 -34.66 0.12
CA PRO A 492 -2.93 -34.50 1.34
C PRO A 492 -1.64 -33.70 1.03
N PHE A 493 -1.06 -33.08 2.06
CA PHE A 493 0.17 -32.31 1.96
C PHE A 493 1.33 -33.10 1.34
N THR A 494 1.39 -34.42 1.61
CA THR A 494 2.42 -35.32 1.05
C THR A 494 2.34 -35.44 -0.47
N GLU A 495 1.14 -35.40 -1.04
CA GLU A 495 0.91 -35.46 -2.49
C GLU A 495 1.46 -34.18 -3.15
N MET A 496 1.22 -33.03 -2.55
CA MET A 496 1.79 -31.76 -2.99
C MET A 496 3.32 -31.80 -2.98
N VAL A 497 3.94 -32.28 -1.92
CA VAL A 497 5.40 -32.41 -1.84
C VAL A 497 5.93 -33.40 -2.88
N GLY A 498 5.24 -34.53 -3.11
CA GLY A 498 5.54 -35.49 -4.17
C GLY A 498 5.49 -34.88 -5.56
N SER A 499 4.46 -34.12 -5.87
CA SER A 499 4.29 -33.40 -7.13
C SER A 499 5.40 -32.36 -7.34
N LEU A 500 5.76 -31.58 -6.31
CA LEU A 500 6.88 -30.63 -6.40
C LEU A 500 8.20 -31.36 -6.65
N THR A 501 8.43 -32.49 -6.00
CA THR A 501 9.64 -33.30 -6.21
C THR A 501 9.75 -33.79 -7.64
N ALA A 502 8.65 -34.30 -8.19
CA ALA A 502 8.60 -34.75 -9.58
C ALA A 502 8.84 -33.61 -10.57
N PHE A 503 8.21 -32.43 -10.30
CA PHE A 503 8.37 -31.25 -11.13
C PHE A 503 9.82 -30.77 -11.20
N PHE A 504 10.49 -30.59 -10.05
CA PHE A 504 11.86 -30.09 -10.02
C PHE A 504 12.85 -31.10 -10.59
N ARG A 505 12.71 -32.41 -10.31
CA ARG A 505 13.54 -33.44 -10.92
C ARG A 505 13.44 -33.49 -12.45
N ALA A 506 12.23 -33.30 -13.00
CA ALA A 506 12.04 -33.22 -14.43
C ALA A 506 12.75 -31.99 -15.05
N LYS A 507 12.87 -30.87 -14.30
CA LYS A 507 13.57 -29.67 -14.75
C LYS A 507 15.08 -29.74 -14.61
N GLU A 508 15.59 -30.50 -13.68
CA GLU A 508 17.04 -30.75 -13.53
C GLU A 508 17.57 -31.71 -14.62
N ALA A 509 16.70 -32.55 -15.17
CA ALA A 509 17.06 -33.50 -16.22
C ALA A 509 17.02 -32.92 -17.66
N THR A 510 16.49 -31.70 -17.81
CA THR A 510 16.38 -30.97 -19.09
C THR A 510 17.45 -29.90 -19.17
#